data_76eea706f2303040f2723f5495f6adb8
#
_entry.id   76eea706f2303040f2723f5495f6adb8
#
_cell.length_a   1.000
_cell.length_b   1.000
_cell.length_c   1.000
_cell.angle_alpha   90.00
_cell.angle_beta   90.00
_cell.angle_gamma   90.00
#
_symmetry.space_group_name_H-M   'P 1'
#
loop_
_entity.id
_entity.type
_entity.pdbx_description
1 polymer ?
#
loop_
_entity_poly.entity_id
_entity_poly.type
_entity_poly.pdbx_seq_one_letter_code
_entity_poly.pdbx_strand_id
1 'polypeptide(L)'
;SSADNMPILYLGEEEEFYQGEIREMILDAIAEKLKNLGEKTRRWDVLTDALNANDYQNIRDERERTVKILFKDYKTLSASMRQQLLELGFEITEEGKHYRLTYYGDGRYKTTIAKTGSDWREGKNIASVILKSMM
;
A
#
# COMPACT_ATOMS: atom_id res chain seq x y z
N SER A 1 26.76 20.23 15.33
CA SER A 1 27.52 19.03 15.71
C SER A 1 27.00 17.81 14.93
N SER A 2 27.79 16.73 14.90
CA SER A 2 27.40 15.50 14.23
C SER A 2 26.15 14.87 14.85
N ALA A 3 25.89 15.08 16.14
CA ALA A 3 24.71 14.59 16.83
C ALA A 3 23.42 15.23 16.29
N ASP A 4 23.49 16.47 15.84
CA ASP A 4 22.34 17.20 15.31
C ASP A 4 21.90 16.71 13.93
N ASN A 5 22.77 15.92 13.26
CA ASN A 5 22.50 15.39 11.92
C ASN A 5 22.11 13.92 11.95
N MET A 6 21.92 13.34 13.13
CA MET A 6 21.50 11.93 13.23
C MET A 6 20.02 11.81 12.92
N PRO A 7 19.62 10.78 12.15
CA PRO A 7 18.21 10.55 11.89
C PRO A 7 17.48 10.16 13.18
N ILE A 8 16.23 10.55 13.26
CA ILE A 8 15.35 10.19 14.39
C ILE A 8 14.99 8.71 14.35
N LEU A 9 14.85 8.17 13.15
CA LEU A 9 14.46 6.77 12.94
C LEU A 9 15.44 6.07 12.00
N TYR A 10 15.61 4.78 12.23
CA TYR A 10 16.39 3.90 11.36
C TYR A 10 15.51 2.76 10.90
N LEU A 11 15.74 2.32 9.67
CA LEU A 11 15.19 1.07 9.18
C LEU A 11 16.23 -0.02 9.35
N GLY A 12 15.77 -1.27 9.45
CA GLY A 12 16.65 -2.44 9.43
C GLY A 12 16.96 -2.87 8.00
N GLU A 13 16.37 -3.99 7.57
CA GLU A 13 16.66 -4.59 6.27
C GLU A 13 15.63 -4.26 5.18
N GLU A 14 14.51 -3.62 5.53
CA GLU A 14 13.48 -3.32 4.54
C GLU A 14 13.94 -2.22 3.59
N GLU A 15 13.73 -2.44 2.29
CA GLU A 15 14.04 -1.50 1.23
C GLU A 15 12.73 -1.01 0.58
N GLU A 16 12.74 0.21 0.09
CA GLU A 16 11.57 0.77 -0.58
C GLU A 16 11.26 0.05 -1.89
N PHE A 17 9.98 -0.20 -2.13
CA PHE A 17 9.51 -0.71 -3.42
C PHE A 17 9.39 0.43 -4.44
N TYR A 18 9.05 1.62 -3.98
CA TYR A 18 9.03 2.82 -4.79
C TYR A 18 9.41 4.02 -3.93
N GLN A 19 9.84 5.08 -4.57
CA GLN A 19 10.34 6.26 -3.85
C GLN A 19 9.27 6.83 -2.92
N GLY A 20 9.60 6.96 -1.65
CA GLY A 20 8.75 7.54 -0.62
C GLY A 20 7.78 6.56 0.03
N GLU A 21 7.77 5.29 -0.36
CA GLU A 21 6.85 4.30 0.19
C GLU A 21 6.94 4.21 1.71
N ILE A 22 8.13 4.01 2.23
CA ILE A 22 8.33 3.78 3.67
C ILE A 22 8.00 5.03 4.46
N ARG A 23 8.44 6.19 3.98
CA ARG A 23 8.10 7.46 4.62
C ARG A 23 6.59 7.65 4.68
N GLU A 24 5.88 7.42 3.58
CA GLU A 24 4.43 7.56 3.54
C GLU A 24 3.74 6.56 4.47
N MET A 25 4.22 5.31 4.58
CA MET A 25 3.70 4.34 5.53
C MET A 25 3.79 4.83 6.97
N ILE A 26 4.94 5.39 7.33
CA ILE A 26 5.16 5.90 8.69
C ILE A 26 4.27 7.11 8.95
N LEU A 27 4.19 8.04 8.00
CA LEU A 27 3.36 9.23 8.13
C LEU A 27 1.86 8.86 8.18
N ASP A 28 1.45 7.87 7.41
CA ASP A 28 0.09 7.36 7.47
C ASP A 28 -0.24 6.78 8.84
N ALA A 29 0.68 6.04 9.43
CA ALA A 29 0.53 5.51 10.80
C ALA A 29 0.39 6.63 11.83
N ILE A 30 1.16 7.71 11.67
CA ILE A 30 1.06 8.90 12.52
C ILE A 30 -0.30 9.56 12.35
N ALA A 31 -0.75 9.75 11.11
CA ALA A 31 -2.05 10.36 10.82
C ALA A 31 -3.20 9.54 11.44
N GLU A 32 -3.14 8.20 11.32
CA GLU A 32 -4.12 7.31 11.93
C GLU A 32 -4.14 7.44 13.46
N LYS A 33 -2.96 7.50 14.08
CA LYS A 33 -2.86 7.65 15.53
C LYS A 33 -3.45 8.98 15.99
N LEU A 34 -3.21 10.05 15.24
CA LEU A 34 -3.71 11.39 15.59
C LEU A 34 -5.23 11.46 15.64
N LYS A 35 -5.94 10.62 14.89
CA LYS A 35 -7.42 10.58 14.93
C LYS A 35 -7.96 10.23 16.31
N ASN A 36 -7.16 9.54 17.12
CA ASN A 36 -7.58 9.04 18.43
C ASN A 36 -6.83 9.67 19.60
N LEU A 37 -5.99 10.68 19.34
CA LEU A 37 -5.27 11.40 20.38
C LEU A 37 -5.99 12.71 20.70
N GLY A 38 -6.04 13.02 21.99
CA GLY A 38 -6.54 14.31 22.45
C GLY A 38 -5.57 15.44 22.09
N GLU A 39 -6.11 16.54 21.58
CA GLU A 39 -5.35 17.76 21.37
C GLU A 39 -4.76 18.29 22.69
N LYS A 40 -3.73 19.13 22.61
CA LYS A 40 -3.06 19.73 23.77
C LYS A 40 -2.38 18.72 24.67
N THR A 41 -1.97 17.58 24.11
CA THR A 41 -1.13 16.61 24.79
C THR A 41 0.25 16.59 24.14
N ARG A 42 1.27 16.17 24.91
CA ARG A 42 2.64 16.12 24.36
C ARG A 42 2.74 15.23 23.11
N ARG A 43 2.09 14.08 23.13
CA ARG A 43 2.11 13.17 21.97
C ARG A 43 1.43 13.79 20.76
N TRP A 44 0.29 14.45 20.97
CA TRP A 44 -0.41 15.13 19.88
C TRP A 44 0.47 16.21 19.25
N ASP A 45 1.11 17.04 20.09
CA ASP A 45 1.97 18.12 19.63
C ASP A 45 3.14 17.59 18.81
N VAL A 46 3.84 16.59 19.30
CA VAL A 46 5.03 16.01 18.64
C VAL A 46 4.65 15.33 17.33
N LEU A 47 3.60 14.51 17.35
CA LEU A 47 3.20 13.75 16.17
C LEU A 47 2.61 14.66 15.08
N THR A 48 1.89 15.69 15.46
CA THR A 48 1.37 16.69 14.51
C THR A 48 2.53 17.46 13.87
N ASP A 49 3.51 17.87 14.67
CA ASP A 49 4.70 18.56 14.18
C ASP A 49 5.45 17.70 13.16
N ALA A 50 5.68 16.43 13.49
CA ALA A 50 6.37 15.50 12.58
C ALA A 50 5.60 15.30 11.28
N LEU A 51 4.28 15.14 11.36
CA LEU A 51 3.45 14.95 10.17
C LEU A 51 3.51 16.18 9.26
N ASN A 52 3.39 17.37 9.84
CA ASN A 52 3.40 18.62 9.08
C ASN A 52 4.78 18.94 8.48
N ALA A 53 5.85 18.54 9.14
CA ALA A 53 7.21 18.80 8.69
C ALA A 53 7.65 17.89 7.52
N ASN A 54 6.95 16.79 7.27
CA ASN A 54 7.38 15.76 6.34
C ASN A 54 6.56 15.66 5.05
N ASP A 55 5.77 16.65 4.72
CA ASP A 55 5.02 16.73 3.46
C ASP A 55 4.24 15.46 3.16
N TYR A 56 3.36 15.08 4.05
CA TYR A 56 2.53 13.88 3.90
C TYR A 56 1.57 14.02 2.71
N GLN A 57 1.67 13.08 1.75
CA GLN A 57 0.90 13.09 0.50
C GLN A 57 -0.33 12.19 0.53
N ASN A 58 -0.46 11.35 1.55
CA ASN A 58 -1.54 10.36 1.67
C ASN A 58 -1.64 9.46 0.43
N ILE A 59 -0.51 8.99 -0.06
CA ILE A 59 -0.41 8.15 -1.26
C ILE A 59 -1.22 6.87 -1.12
N ARG A 60 -1.34 6.34 0.10
CA ARG A 60 -2.09 5.11 0.35
C ARG A 60 -3.55 5.21 -0.08
N ASP A 61 -4.22 6.33 0.20
CA ASP A 61 -5.62 6.51 -0.19
C ASP A 61 -5.79 6.47 -1.70
N GLU A 62 -4.87 7.07 -2.45
CA GLU A 62 -4.90 7.04 -3.91
C GLU A 62 -4.71 5.62 -4.44
N ARG A 63 -3.72 4.89 -3.92
CA ARG A 63 -3.45 3.51 -4.32
C ARG A 63 -4.61 2.59 -3.95
N GLU A 64 -5.20 2.79 -2.79
CA GLU A 64 -6.38 2.05 -2.34
C GLU A 64 -7.55 2.24 -3.31
N ARG A 65 -7.84 3.47 -3.71
CA ARG A 65 -8.89 3.74 -4.69
C ARG A 65 -8.61 3.07 -6.02
N THR A 66 -7.37 3.14 -6.49
CA THR A 66 -6.97 2.51 -7.75
C THR A 66 -7.23 1.01 -7.71
N VAL A 67 -6.80 0.34 -6.64
CA VAL A 67 -6.99 -1.11 -6.48
C VAL A 67 -8.48 -1.46 -6.43
N LYS A 68 -9.27 -0.71 -5.67
CA LYS A 68 -10.71 -0.95 -5.57
C LYS A 68 -11.41 -0.79 -6.92
N ILE A 69 -11.06 0.25 -7.68
CA ILE A 69 -11.63 0.49 -9.01
C ILE A 69 -11.24 -0.63 -9.99
N LEU A 70 -9.96 -1.04 -9.98
CA LEU A 70 -9.48 -2.09 -10.87
C LEU A 70 -10.22 -3.41 -10.70
N PHE A 71 -10.52 -3.79 -9.47
CA PHE A 71 -11.15 -5.06 -9.18
C PHE A 71 -12.67 -4.99 -9.01
N LYS A 72 -13.25 -3.80 -9.13
CA LYS A 72 -14.71 -3.67 -9.09
C LYS A 72 -15.31 -4.47 -10.25
N ASP A 73 -16.28 -5.34 -9.93
CA ASP A 73 -16.95 -6.19 -10.90
C ASP A 73 -15.99 -7.08 -11.71
N TYR A 74 -14.91 -7.53 -11.08
CA TYR A 74 -13.90 -8.36 -11.72
C TYR A 74 -14.51 -9.61 -12.35
N LYS A 75 -14.24 -9.83 -13.62
CA LYS A 75 -14.65 -11.01 -14.40
C LYS A 75 -13.42 -11.72 -15.00
N THR A 76 -12.56 -10.97 -15.66
CA THR A 76 -11.36 -11.48 -16.29
C THR A 76 -10.31 -10.38 -16.34
N LEU A 77 -9.06 -10.78 -16.51
CA LEU A 77 -7.94 -9.84 -16.57
C LEU A 77 -7.82 -9.27 -17.99
N SER A 78 -8.32 -8.06 -18.20
CA SER A 78 -8.19 -7.36 -19.49
C SER A 78 -6.77 -6.86 -19.68
N ALA A 79 -6.41 -6.49 -20.92
CA ALA A 79 -5.12 -5.88 -21.21
C ALA A 79 -4.91 -4.58 -20.43
N SER A 80 -5.96 -3.77 -20.29
CA SER A 80 -5.91 -2.54 -19.51
C SER A 80 -5.66 -2.79 -18.02
N MET A 81 -6.34 -3.77 -17.43
CA MET A 81 -6.11 -4.15 -16.03
C MET A 81 -4.69 -4.65 -15.82
N ARG A 82 -4.20 -5.49 -16.74
CA ARG A 82 -2.84 -6.01 -16.69
C ARG A 82 -1.83 -4.87 -16.65
N GLN A 83 -1.99 -3.90 -17.55
CA GLN A 83 -1.10 -2.75 -17.62
C GLN A 83 -1.13 -1.94 -16.33
N GLN A 84 -2.31 -1.68 -15.79
CA GLN A 84 -2.46 -0.93 -14.56
C GLN A 84 -1.88 -1.67 -13.35
N LEU A 85 -2.01 -2.99 -13.29
CA LEU A 85 -1.39 -3.80 -12.24
C LEU A 85 0.13 -3.76 -12.34
N LEU A 86 0.69 -3.83 -13.55
CA LEU A 86 2.13 -3.69 -13.76
C LEU A 86 2.61 -2.31 -13.26
N GLU A 87 1.87 -1.25 -13.58
CA GLU A 87 2.21 0.11 -13.12
C GLU A 87 2.16 0.25 -11.59
N LEU A 88 1.27 -0.50 -10.94
CA LEU A 88 1.20 -0.54 -9.48
C LEU A 88 2.35 -1.35 -8.83
N GLY A 89 3.11 -2.08 -9.63
CA GLY A 89 4.24 -2.87 -9.15
C GLY A 89 4.01 -4.38 -9.11
N PHE A 90 2.89 -4.86 -9.65
CA PHE A 90 2.62 -6.29 -9.64
C PHE A 90 3.27 -7.01 -10.82
N GLU A 91 3.89 -8.14 -10.52
CA GLU A 91 4.25 -9.13 -11.52
C GLU A 91 3.10 -10.14 -11.61
N ILE A 92 2.77 -10.56 -12.83
CA ILE A 92 1.65 -11.45 -13.09
C ILE A 92 2.17 -12.72 -13.76
N THR A 93 1.95 -13.87 -13.13
CA THR A 93 2.29 -15.16 -13.71
C THR A 93 1.04 -16.03 -13.80
N GLU A 94 1.02 -16.96 -14.78
CA GLU A 94 -0.09 -17.88 -14.96
C GLU A 94 0.18 -19.20 -14.24
N GLU A 95 -0.83 -19.70 -13.53
CA GLU A 95 -0.79 -20.98 -12.84
C GLU A 95 -2.10 -21.71 -13.04
N GLY A 96 -2.20 -22.51 -14.11
CA GLY A 96 -3.42 -23.24 -14.44
C GLY A 96 -4.60 -22.30 -14.68
N LYS A 97 -5.63 -22.41 -13.84
CA LYS A 97 -6.83 -21.58 -13.93
C LYS A 97 -6.72 -20.25 -13.17
N HIS A 98 -5.54 -19.95 -12.67
CA HIS A 98 -5.31 -18.77 -11.83
C HIS A 98 -4.18 -17.93 -12.38
N TYR A 99 -4.18 -16.65 -11.99
CA TYR A 99 -3.03 -15.78 -12.08
C TYR A 99 -2.45 -15.61 -10.68
N ARG A 100 -1.13 -15.57 -10.57
CA ARG A 100 -0.44 -15.15 -9.35
C ARG A 100 0.00 -13.72 -9.52
N LEU A 101 -0.36 -12.88 -8.55
CA LEU A 101 0.09 -11.49 -8.46
C LEU A 101 1.15 -11.42 -7.36
N THR A 102 2.34 -10.93 -7.71
CA THR A 102 3.44 -10.75 -6.75
C THR A 102 3.82 -9.28 -6.73
N TYR A 103 3.85 -8.68 -5.54
CA TYR A 103 4.09 -7.25 -5.39
C TYR A 103 5.60 -6.99 -5.37
N TYR A 104 6.07 -6.23 -6.37
CA TYR A 104 7.49 -5.91 -6.57
C TYR A 104 8.41 -7.14 -6.55
N GLY A 105 7.90 -8.26 -7.02
CA GLY A 105 8.68 -9.51 -7.07
C GLY A 105 8.99 -10.13 -5.71
N ASP A 106 8.44 -9.60 -4.64
CA ASP A 106 8.70 -10.08 -3.28
C ASP A 106 7.72 -11.20 -2.92
N GLY A 107 8.24 -12.41 -2.74
CA GLY A 107 7.41 -13.59 -2.46
C GLY A 107 6.65 -13.54 -1.14
N ARG A 108 6.93 -12.58 -0.27
CA ARG A 108 6.16 -12.38 0.95
C ARG A 108 4.78 -11.78 0.64
N TYR A 109 4.66 -11.08 -0.47
CA TYR A 109 3.46 -10.31 -0.86
C TYR A 109 2.92 -10.83 -2.17
N LYS A 110 2.05 -11.82 -2.10
CA LYS A 110 1.47 -12.46 -3.27
C LYS A 110 0.04 -12.88 -2.99
N THR A 111 -0.75 -12.94 -4.05
CA THR A 111 -2.10 -13.48 -4.00
C THR A 111 -2.42 -14.16 -5.32
N THR A 112 -3.39 -15.05 -5.31
CA THR A 112 -3.87 -15.74 -6.50
C THR A 112 -5.27 -15.27 -6.82
N ILE A 113 -5.55 -15.06 -8.12
CA ILE A 113 -6.88 -14.68 -8.57
C ILE A 113 -7.32 -15.66 -9.67
N ALA A 114 -8.62 -15.99 -9.72
CA ALA A 114 -9.15 -16.83 -10.78
C ALA A 114 -9.09 -16.10 -12.12
N LYS A 115 -8.77 -16.81 -13.20
CA LYS A 115 -8.78 -16.24 -14.56
C LYS A 115 -10.18 -15.79 -14.97
N THR A 116 -11.22 -16.43 -14.41
CA THR A 116 -12.61 -16.10 -14.65
C THR A 116 -13.31 -15.95 -13.32
N GLY A 117 -13.79 -14.74 -13.02
CA GLY A 117 -14.53 -14.45 -11.80
C GLY A 117 -15.92 -15.07 -11.85
N SER A 118 -16.33 -15.72 -10.76
CA SER A 118 -17.60 -16.42 -10.68
C SER A 118 -18.63 -15.73 -9.78
N ASP A 119 -18.21 -14.80 -8.94
CA ASP A 119 -19.06 -14.13 -7.95
C ASP A 119 -18.75 -12.63 -7.95
N TRP A 120 -19.80 -11.80 -7.85
CA TRP A 120 -19.65 -10.36 -7.80
C TRP A 120 -18.80 -9.86 -6.62
N ARG A 121 -18.70 -10.66 -5.55
CA ARG A 121 -17.89 -10.34 -4.36
C ARG A 121 -16.40 -10.61 -4.55
N GLU A 122 -16.02 -11.37 -5.58
CA GLU A 122 -14.64 -11.80 -5.76
C GLU A 122 -13.67 -10.63 -5.89
N GLY A 123 -14.04 -9.65 -6.72
CA GLY A 123 -13.19 -8.47 -6.93
C GLY A 123 -12.98 -7.67 -5.65
N LYS A 124 -14.02 -7.51 -4.84
CA LYS A 124 -13.93 -6.84 -3.54
C LYS A 124 -13.01 -7.59 -2.58
N ASN A 125 -13.08 -8.92 -2.59
CA ASN A 125 -12.22 -9.76 -1.75
C ASN A 125 -10.76 -9.68 -2.19
N ILE A 126 -10.50 -9.69 -3.48
CA ILE A 126 -9.14 -9.52 -4.03
C ILE A 126 -8.55 -8.18 -3.58
N ALA A 127 -9.30 -7.10 -3.79
CA ALA A 127 -8.86 -5.77 -3.38
C ALA A 127 -8.55 -5.72 -1.88
N SER A 128 -9.41 -6.31 -1.05
CA SER A 128 -9.21 -6.35 0.40
C SER A 128 -7.92 -7.07 0.79
N VAL A 129 -7.64 -8.21 0.17
CA VAL A 129 -6.39 -8.96 0.43
C VAL A 129 -5.17 -8.11 0.08
N ILE A 130 -5.18 -7.49 -1.11
CA ILE A 130 -4.07 -6.65 -1.55
C ILE A 130 -3.84 -5.50 -0.58
N LEU A 131 -4.88 -4.78 -0.22
CA LEU A 131 -4.77 -3.60 0.64
C LEU A 131 -4.32 -3.93 2.05
N LYS A 132 -4.77 -5.05 2.60
CA LYS A 132 -4.42 -5.44 3.97
C LYS A 132 -3.03 -6.03 4.10
N SER A 133 -2.55 -6.70 3.04
CA SER A 133 -1.29 -7.45 3.13
C SER A 133 -0.12 -6.81 2.41
N MET A 134 -0.35 -5.90 1.47
CA MET A 134 0.71 -5.39 0.59
C MET A 134 0.84 -3.86 0.62
N MET A 135 -0.21 -3.17 0.98
CA MET A 135 -0.27 -1.72 0.97
C MET A 135 -0.74 -1.19 2.32
#